data_2b680e9f980a5b793f55d08a2c0b7af8
#
_entry.id   2b680e9f980a5b793f55d08a2c0b7af8
#
_cell.length_a   1.000
_cell.length_b   1.000
_cell.length_c   1.000
_cell.angle_alpha   90.00
_cell.angle_beta   90.00
_cell.angle_gamma   90.00
#
_symmetry.space_group_name_H-M   'P 1'
#
loop_
_entity.id
_entity.type
_entity.pdbx_description
1 polymer ?
#
loop_
_entity_poly.entity_id
_entity_poly.type
_entity_poly.pdbx_seq_one_letter_code
_entity_poly.pdbx_strand_id
1 'polypeptide(L)'
;TWTVTIRDDVKFTDGEPLTAEDVAFTYNTLRDTSSVNDFTMLEEAKALDNTTVEFDMTRPYSIWPYTMAITGIVPEHAYGPDYGSNPIGSGRYIMKQWDKGQQVILTANPDYYGDEPEMKTVTVLFMDEDAAYAAALSGQVDLAYTSAAYSDQTVDGFSLLACKTVDNRGFNLPAIPAGETDENGVPLGNDFTSDINVRRAINLAIDRDEMIEHVLNGYGTAAYSVCDQMPWYNEAAEVDYDPDMAAAILKEAGWLAGS
;
A
#
# COMPACT_ATOMS: atom_id res chain seq x y z
N THR A 1 6.86 -17.74 18.40
CA THR A 1 6.09 -16.85 19.30
C THR A 1 6.76 -15.50 19.40
N TRP A 2 5.96 -14.43 19.44
CA TRP A 2 6.34 -13.05 19.76
C TRP A 2 5.59 -12.63 21.02
N THR A 3 6.30 -12.04 21.98
CA THR A 3 5.67 -11.44 23.17
C THR A 3 5.88 -9.93 23.10
N VAL A 4 4.81 -9.17 23.18
CA VAL A 4 4.80 -7.72 23.00
C VAL A 4 4.11 -7.06 24.19
N THR A 5 4.74 -6.03 24.74
CA THR A 5 4.13 -5.19 25.78
C THR A 5 3.62 -3.90 25.15
N ILE A 6 2.35 -3.57 25.39
CA ILE A 6 1.72 -2.34 24.97
C ILE A 6 1.73 -1.30 26.09
N ARG A 7 1.41 -0.05 25.75
CA ARG A 7 1.20 1.04 26.73
C ARG A 7 -0.05 0.75 27.57
N ASP A 8 -0.09 1.29 28.78
CA ASP A 8 -1.20 1.18 29.73
C ASP A 8 -2.00 2.48 29.89
N ASP A 9 -1.60 3.55 29.17
CA ASP A 9 -2.17 4.89 29.25
C ASP A 9 -3.01 5.29 28.02
N VAL A 10 -3.26 4.35 27.12
CA VAL A 10 -4.03 4.61 25.88
C VAL A 10 -5.51 4.35 26.10
N LYS A 11 -6.35 5.27 25.58
CA LYS A 11 -7.80 5.11 25.54
C LYS A 11 -8.32 5.18 24.12
N PHE A 12 -9.39 4.49 23.89
CA PHE A 12 -10.21 4.70 22.71
C PHE A 12 -10.98 6.02 22.78
N THR A 13 -11.51 6.49 21.65
CA THR A 13 -12.24 7.78 21.55
C THR A 13 -13.60 7.79 22.26
N ASP A 14 -14.07 6.66 22.75
CA ASP A 14 -15.24 6.53 23.64
C ASP A 14 -14.87 6.57 25.12
N GLY A 15 -13.58 6.62 25.45
CA GLY A 15 -13.05 6.74 26.82
C GLY A 15 -12.64 5.41 27.46
N GLU A 16 -12.96 4.26 26.85
CA GLU A 16 -12.55 2.95 27.34
C GLU A 16 -11.05 2.72 27.14
N PRO A 17 -10.35 2.04 28.07
CA PRO A 17 -8.92 1.75 27.92
C PRO A 17 -8.68 0.76 26.78
N LEU A 18 -7.56 0.96 26.06
CA LEU A 18 -7.06 -0.03 25.10
C LEU A 18 -6.21 -1.05 25.86
N THR A 19 -6.56 -2.32 25.73
CA THR A 19 -5.91 -3.42 26.45
C THR A 19 -5.32 -4.45 25.50
N ALA A 20 -4.57 -5.39 26.06
CA ALA A 20 -4.05 -6.53 25.31
C ALA A 20 -5.16 -7.44 24.74
N GLU A 21 -6.37 -7.44 25.34
CA GLU A 21 -7.54 -8.16 24.82
C GLU A 21 -7.99 -7.57 23.48
N ASP A 22 -8.06 -6.24 23.35
CA ASP A 22 -8.39 -5.58 22.08
C ASP A 22 -7.36 -5.87 20.99
N VAL A 23 -6.08 -5.93 21.36
CA VAL A 23 -5.01 -6.31 20.43
C VAL A 23 -5.20 -7.76 19.97
N ALA A 24 -5.37 -8.71 20.89
CA ALA A 24 -5.57 -10.11 20.55
C ALA A 24 -6.84 -10.31 19.69
N PHE A 25 -7.93 -9.66 20.05
CA PHE A 25 -9.17 -9.64 19.27
C PHE A 25 -8.94 -9.15 17.85
N THR A 26 -8.26 -8.00 17.69
CA THR A 26 -7.97 -7.39 16.39
C THR A 26 -7.23 -8.36 15.48
N TYR A 27 -6.13 -8.94 15.97
CA TYR A 27 -5.29 -9.81 15.13
C TYR A 27 -5.94 -11.14 14.81
N ASN A 28 -6.68 -11.75 15.73
CA ASN A 28 -7.44 -12.98 15.46
C ASN A 28 -8.56 -12.72 14.43
N THR A 29 -9.24 -11.58 14.53
CA THR A 29 -10.25 -11.17 13.55
C THR A 29 -9.63 -10.96 12.16
N LEU A 30 -8.50 -10.27 12.07
CA LEU A 30 -7.81 -10.00 10.81
C LEU A 30 -7.25 -11.27 10.17
N ARG A 31 -6.74 -12.23 10.97
CA ARG A 31 -6.31 -13.55 10.47
C ARG A 31 -7.43 -14.23 9.68
N ASP A 32 -8.65 -14.12 10.17
CA ASP A 32 -9.80 -14.85 9.61
C ASP A 32 -10.55 -14.06 8.51
N THR A 33 -10.36 -12.73 8.42
CA THR A 33 -11.20 -11.87 7.57
C THR A 33 -10.43 -10.94 6.63
N SER A 34 -9.12 -10.70 6.86
CA SER A 34 -8.38 -9.73 6.05
C SER A 34 -8.14 -10.21 4.62
N SER A 35 -8.48 -9.34 3.67
CA SER A 35 -8.16 -9.51 2.24
C SER A 35 -7.07 -8.54 1.74
N VAL A 36 -6.60 -7.63 2.60
CA VAL A 36 -5.65 -6.56 2.23
C VAL A 36 -4.24 -6.94 2.68
N ASN A 37 -4.08 -7.32 3.95
CA ASN A 37 -2.80 -7.72 4.51
C ASN A 37 -2.82 -9.21 4.84
N ASP A 38 -1.67 -9.86 4.66
CA ASP A 38 -1.51 -11.28 4.94
C ASP A 38 -1.23 -11.54 6.43
N PHE A 39 -2.19 -12.14 7.11
CA PHE A 39 -2.08 -12.61 8.50
C PHE A 39 -2.04 -14.13 8.62
N THR A 40 -1.89 -14.87 7.54
CA THR A 40 -1.90 -16.35 7.52
C THR A 40 -0.77 -16.98 8.31
N MET A 41 0.29 -16.22 8.62
CA MET A 41 1.38 -16.66 9.49
C MET A 41 1.03 -16.64 10.98
N LEU A 42 -0.05 -15.97 11.38
CA LEU A 42 -0.53 -15.94 12.75
C LEU A 42 -1.37 -17.21 13.02
N GLU A 43 -1.00 -17.98 14.02
CA GLU A 43 -1.81 -19.08 14.53
C GLU A 43 -2.85 -18.56 15.52
N GLU A 44 -2.40 -17.78 16.51
CA GLU A 44 -3.28 -17.20 17.53
C GLU A 44 -2.61 -15.99 18.19
N ALA A 45 -3.42 -15.01 18.58
CA ALA A 45 -3.02 -13.92 19.47
C ALA A 45 -3.74 -14.08 20.82
N LYS A 46 -3.00 -13.91 21.93
CA LYS A 46 -3.49 -14.09 23.30
C LYS A 46 -3.10 -12.92 24.19
N ALA A 47 -4.04 -12.37 24.94
CA ALA A 47 -3.72 -11.49 26.05
C ALA A 47 -3.22 -12.32 27.25
N LEU A 48 -2.02 -12.07 27.72
CA LEU A 48 -1.49 -12.71 28.92
C LEU A 48 -1.85 -11.93 30.19
N ASP A 49 -1.94 -10.64 30.06
CA ASP A 49 -2.43 -9.66 31.06
C ASP A 49 -2.93 -8.41 30.31
N ASN A 50 -3.26 -7.33 31.03
CA ASN A 50 -3.82 -6.12 30.42
C ASN A 50 -2.89 -5.43 29.41
N THR A 51 -1.59 -5.69 29.46
CA THR A 51 -0.58 -5.00 28.65
C THR A 51 0.32 -5.94 27.84
N THR A 52 0.21 -7.24 28.02
CA THR A 52 1.09 -8.23 27.38
C THR A 52 0.29 -9.10 26.44
N VAL A 53 0.70 -9.10 25.18
CA VAL A 53 0.14 -9.94 24.10
C VAL A 53 1.19 -10.95 23.65
N GLU A 54 0.77 -12.19 23.50
CA GLU A 54 1.53 -13.25 22.86
C GLU A 54 0.93 -13.55 21.48
N PHE A 55 1.80 -13.57 20.46
CA PHE A 55 1.44 -13.98 19.10
C PHE A 55 2.11 -15.31 18.79
N ASP A 56 1.32 -16.36 18.68
CA ASP A 56 1.80 -17.65 18.22
C ASP A 56 1.80 -17.69 16.69
N MET A 57 2.95 -18.03 16.12
CA MET A 57 3.14 -18.05 14.67
C MET A 57 3.21 -19.50 14.18
N THR A 58 2.64 -19.80 13.03
CA THR A 58 2.70 -21.12 12.38
C THR A 58 4.12 -21.57 12.06
N ARG A 59 5.03 -20.59 11.84
CA ARG A 59 6.47 -20.78 11.59
C ARG A 59 7.24 -19.50 11.94
N PRO A 60 8.58 -19.53 12.06
CA PRO A 60 9.36 -18.30 12.23
C PRO A 60 9.05 -17.26 11.14
N TYR A 61 8.68 -16.06 11.56
CA TYR A 61 8.26 -14.98 10.68
C TYR A 61 8.86 -13.65 11.13
N SER A 62 10.01 -13.28 10.54
CA SER A 62 10.82 -12.14 10.98
C SER A 62 10.24 -10.77 10.63
N ILE A 63 9.31 -10.69 9.68
CA ILE A 63 8.68 -9.42 9.29
C ILE A 63 7.43 -9.08 10.13
N TRP A 64 7.06 -9.90 11.10
CA TRP A 64 5.92 -9.66 11.98
C TRP A 64 5.90 -8.28 12.65
N PRO A 65 7.04 -7.71 13.11
CA PRO A 65 7.07 -6.35 13.65
C PRO A 65 6.59 -5.27 12.67
N TYR A 66 6.85 -5.43 11.38
CA TYR A 66 6.34 -4.51 10.36
C TYR A 66 4.83 -4.66 10.15
N THR A 67 4.33 -5.89 10.17
CA THR A 67 2.88 -6.14 10.15
C THR A 67 2.19 -5.48 11.35
N MET A 68 2.79 -5.59 12.54
CA MET A 68 2.27 -4.92 13.75
C MET A 68 2.27 -3.38 13.60
N ALA A 69 3.31 -2.81 12.99
CA ALA A 69 3.46 -1.36 12.88
C ALA A 69 2.38 -0.68 11.99
N ILE A 70 1.80 -1.42 11.05
CA ILE A 70 0.78 -0.90 10.11
C ILE A 70 -0.65 -1.32 10.47
N THR A 71 -0.83 -2.09 11.55
CA THR A 71 -2.14 -2.62 11.94
C THR A 71 -2.79 -1.72 12.97
N GLY A 72 -3.94 -1.13 12.64
CA GLY A 72 -4.76 -0.38 13.59
C GLY A 72 -5.52 -1.31 14.53
N ILE A 73 -5.56 -0.98 15.82
CA ILE A 73 -6.27 -1.74 16.84
C ILE A 73 -7.71 -1.26 16.94
N VAL A 74 -8.65 -2.19 16.95
CA VAL A 74 -10.08 -1.94 17.10
C VAL A 74 -10.57 -2.38 18.48
N PRO A 75 -11.52 -1.69 19.10
CA PRO A 75 -12.09 -2.08 20.39
C PRO A 75 -13.01 -3.30 20.23
N GLU A 76 -12.76 -4.37 20.97
CA GLU A 76 -13.61 -5.56 20.94
C GLU A 76 -15.07 -5.23 21.32
N HIS A 77 -15.26 -4.42 22.35
CA HIS A 77 -16.58 -4.06 22.89
C HIS A 77 -17.47 -3.31 21.90
N ALA A 78 -16.89 -2.61 20.92
CA ALA A 78 -17.62 -1.78 19.95
C ALA A 78 -17.52 -2.29 18.52
N TYR A 79 -16.79 -3.39 18.27
CA TYR A 79 -16.64 -3.93 16.93
C TYR A 79 -17.88 -4.68 16.47
N GLY A 80 -18.37 -4.35 15.26
CA GLY A 80 -19.58 -4.96 14.71
C GLY A 80 -19.82 -4.54 13.26
N PRO A 81 -20.94 -4.93 12.65
CA PRO A 81 -21.24 -4.69 11.22
C PRO A 81 -21.21 -3.24 10.79
N ASP A 82 -21.55 -2.31 11.70
CA ASP A 82 -21.58 -0.88 11.42
C ASP A 82 -20.29 -0.14 11.81
N TYR A 83 -19.28 -0.86 12.33
CA TYR A 83 -18.03 -0.27 12.82
C TYR A 83 -17.32 0.57 11.76
N GLY A 84 -17.26 0.08 10.51
CA GLY A 84 -16.62 0.81 9.41
C GLY A 84 -17.27 2.15 9.07
N SER A 85 -18.53 2.39 9.47
CA SER A 85 -19.23 3.67 9.28
C SER A 85 -19.10 4.60 10.50
N ASN A 86 -18.79 4.06 11.67
CA ASN A 86 -18.64 4.80 12.93
C ASN A 86 -17.44 4.26 13.72
N PRO A 87 -16.22 4.40 13.19
CA PRO A 87 -15.04 3.81 13.80
C PRO A 87 -14.70 4.48 15.13
N ILE A 88 -14.36 3.68 16.11
CA ILE A 88 -13.78 4.07 17.39
C ILE A 88 -12.31 3.67 17.36
N GLY A 89 -11.41 4.59 17.60
CA GLY A 89 -9.98 4.35 17.55
C GLY A 89 -9.24 5.05 18.69
N SER A 90 -7.91 4.92 18.70
CA SER A 90 -7.05 5.60 19.68
C SER A 90 -6.12 6.64 19.02
N GLY A 91 -6.40 7.01 17.78
CA GLY A 91 -5.57 7.90 16.99
C GLY A 91 -5.67 9.39 17.33
N ARG A 92 -4.87 10.21 16.63
CA ARG A 92 -4.81 11.67 16.81
C ARG A 92 -6.10 12.39 16.50
N TYR A 93 -6.96 11.79 15.66
CA TYR A 93 -8.19 12.38 15.15
C TYR A 93 -9.37 11.43 15.32
N ILE A 94 -10.53 12.01 15.55
CA ILE A 94 -11.83 11.35 15.65
C ILE A 94 -12.61 11.66 14.38
N MET A 95 -13.22 10.66 13.75
CA MET A 95 -14.12 10.87 12.63
C MET A 95 -15.43 11.50 13.13
N LYS A 96 -15.68 12.76 12.75
CA LYS A 96 -16.87 13.51 13.11
C LYS A 96 -18.01 13.30 12.13
N GLN A 97 -17.68 13.19 10.83
CA GLN A 97 -18.66 13.09 9.77
C GLN A 97 -18.04 12.39 8.56
N TRP A 98 -18.82 11.55 7.92
CA TRP A 98 -18.44 10.93 6.65
C TRP A 98 -19.57 11.07 5.64
N ASP A 99 -19.37 11.92 4.64
CA ASP A 99 -20.24 12.08 3.49
C ASP A 99 -19.69 11.16 2.39
N LYS A 100 -20.30 9.98 2.25
CA LYS A 100 -19.80 8.89 1.38
C LYS A 100 -19.60 9.39 -0.05
N GLY A 101 -18.40 9.17 -0.60
CA GLY A 101 -18.01 9.62 -1.94
C GLY A 101 -17.68 11.10 -2.07
N GLN A 102 -17.76 11.89 -1.01
CA GLN A 102 -17.50 13.34 -1.04
C GLN A 102 -16.38 13.74 -0.08
N GLN A 103 -16.55 13.51 1.22
CA GLN A 103 -15.58 13.96 2.22
C GLN A 103 -15.65 13.19 3.53
N VAL A 104 -14.57 13.29 4.32
CA VAL A 104 -14.54 12.96 5.73
C VAL A 104 -14.08 14.18 6.52
N ILE A 105 -14.75 14.47 7.62
CA ILE A 105 -14.37 15.51 8.57
C ILE A 105 -13.85 14.86 9.84
N LEU A 106 -12.63 15.19 10.21
CA LEU A 106 -11.92 14.71 11.38
C LEU A 106 -11.71 15.86 12.36
N THR A 107 -11.85 15.57 13.67
CA THR A 107 -11.53 16.52 14.74
C THR A 107 -10.41 15.97 15.60
N ALA A 108 -9.55 16.84 16.12
CA ALA A 108 -8.49 16.44 17.04
C ALA A 108 -9.05 15.67 18.23
N ASN A 109 -8.38 14.56 18.57
CA ASN A 109 -8.70 13.77 19.77
C ASN A 109 -8.05 14.44 21.00
N PRO A 110 -8.85 14.96 21.95
CA PRO A 110 -8.31 15.63 23.13
C PRO A 110 -7.61 14.67 24.10
N ASP A 111 -7.94 13.37 24.02
CA ASP A 111 -7.38 12.32 24.88
C ASP A 111 -6.30 11.50 24.18
N TYR A 112 -5.72 12.05 23.10
CA TYR A 112 -4.63 11.38 22.40
C TYR A 112 -3.41 11.25 23.32
N TYR A 113 -2.83 10.06 23.38
CA TYR A 113 -1.69 9.71 24.25
C TYR A 113 -0.34 10.33 23.83
N GLY A 114 -0.25 11.00 22.70
CA GLY A 114 0.93 11.71 22.22
C GLY A 114 0.70 13.22 22.20
N ASP A 115 1.51 13.93 21.39
CA ASP A 115 1.39 15.37 21.25
C ASP A 115 0.04 15.76 20.63
N GLU A 116 -0.59 16.79 21.20
CA GLU A 116 -1.85 17.31 20.71
C GLU A 116 -1.71 17.80 19.25
N PRO A 117 -2.61 17.43 18.34
CA PRO A 117 -2.58 17.91 16.97
C PRO A 117 -2.74 19.43 16.88
N GLU A 118 -1.87 20.09 16.11
CA GLU A 118 -1.97 21.53 15.86
C GLU A 118 -3.28 21.87 15.13
N MET A 119 -3.58 21.12 14.06
CA MET A 119 -4.82 21.25 13.30
C MET A 119 -5.96 20.61 14.08
N LYS A 120 -6.94 21.44 14.50
CA LYS A 120 -8.09 20.96 15.29
C LYS A 120 -9.16 20.29 14.46
N THR A 121 -9.22 20.60 13.18
CA THR A 121 -10.12 19.97 12.21
C THR A 121 -9.37 19.71 10.91
N VAL A 122 -9.55 18.53 10.35
CA VAL A 122 -9.04 18.14 9.04
C VAL A 122 -10.22 17.66 8.20
N THR A 123 -10.40 18.27 7.03
CA THR A 123 -11.40 17.82 6.05
C THR A 123 -10.68 17.16 4.88
N VAL A 124 -10.97 15.90 4.63
CA VAL A 124 -10.45 15.13 3.50
C VAL A 124 -11.51 15.09 2.41
N LEU A 125 -11.23 15.73 1.27
CA LEU A 125 -12.11 15.72 0.10
C LEU A 125 -11.72 14.56 -0.81
N PHE A 126 -12.70 13.78 -1.27
CA PHE A 126 -12.46 12.69 -2.22
C PHE A 126 -12.59 13.19 -3.65
N MET A 127 -11.49 13.18 -4.37
CA MET A 127 -11.42 13.62 -5.77
C MET A 127 -10.26 12.89 -6.47
N ASP A 128 -10.28 12.87 -7.80
CA ASP A 128 -9.15 12.41 -8.58
C ASP A 128 -7.99 13.43 -8.58
N GLU A 129 -6.83 13.01 -9.10
CA GLU A 129 -5.60 13.80 -9.07
C GLU A 129 -5.74 15.11 -9.86
N ASP A 130 -6.47 15.12 -10.99
CA ASP A 130 -6.68 16.30 -11.80
C ASP A 130 -7.57 17.33 -11.08
N ALA A 131 -8.64 16.85 -10.42
CA ALA A 131 -9.51 17.69 -9.61
C ALA A 131 -8.78 18.20 -8.36
N ALA A 132 -7.93 17.40 -7.74
CA ALA A 132 -7.11 17.82 -6.59
C ALA A 132 -6.13 18.93 -6.98
N TYR A 133 -5.50 18.83 -8.17
CA TYR A 133 -4.65 19.88 -8.69
C TYR A 133 -5.44 21.18 -8.97
N ALA A 134 -6.62 21.07 -9.59
CA ALA A 134 -7.49 22.24 -9.82
C ALA A 134 -7.99 22.88 -8.52
N ALA A 135 -8.26 22.08 -7.48
CA ALA A 135 -8.63 22.57 -6.15
C ALA A 135 -7.48 23.34 -5.47
N ALA A 136 -6.24 22.89 -5.63
CA ALA A 136 -5.05 23.62 -5.17
C ALA A 136 -4.90 24.96 -5.92
N LEU A 137 -5.02 24.97 -7.25
CA LEU A 137 -4.96 26.19 -8.07
C LEU A 137 -6.00 27.24 -7.65
N SER A 138 -7.19 26.79 -7.26
CA SER A 138 -8.28 27.67 -6.81
C SER A 138 -8.23 28.05 -5.32
N GLY A 139 -7.26 27.53 -4.55
CA GLY A 139 -7.14 27.77 -3.13
C GLY A 139 -8.23 27.10 -2.29
N GLN A 140 -8.87 26.04 -2.78
CA GLN A 140 -9.91 25.29 -2.07
C GLN A 140 -9.34 24.28 -1.07
N VAL A 141 -8.09 23.89 -1.22
CA VAL A 141 -7.39 22.92 -0.36
C VAL A 141 -6.05 23.46 0.09
N ASP A 142 -5.58 23.02 1.24
CA ASP A 142 -4.26 23.36 1.79
C ASP A 142 -3.20 22.33 1.41
N LEU A 143 -3.62 21.11 1.08
CA LEU A 143 -2.78 20.00 0.63
C LEU A 143 -3.51 19.27 -0.52
N ALA A 144 -2.81 19.00 -1.60
CA ALA A 144 -3.30 18.19 -2.70
C ALA A 144 -2.35 17.03 -3.00
N TYR A 145 -2.89 15.83 -3.18
CA TYR A 145 -2.18 14.71 -3.78
C TYR A 145 -2.41 14.73 -5.29
N THR A 146 -1.35 14.78 -6.07
CA THR A 146 -1.41 14.91 -7.52
C THR A 146 -0.45 13.93 -8.20
N SER A 147 -0.64 13.71 -9.50
CA SER A 147 0.29 12.90 -10.27
C SER A 147 1.61 13.63 -10.58
N ALA A 148 2.65 12.86 -10.91
CA ALA A 148 3.93 13.39 -11.35
C ALA A 148 3.83 14.30 -12.60
N ALA A 149 2.77 14.17 -13.40
CA ALA A 149 2.51 15.01 -14.56
C ALA A 149 2.37 16.51 -14.24
N TYR A 150 2.03 16.85 -13.00
CA TYR A 150 1.90 18.24 -12.53
C TYR A 150 3.15 18.75 -11.80
N SER A 151 4.20 17.95 -11.66
CA SER A 151 5.38 18.26 -10.83
C SER A 151 6.23 19.41 -11.37
N ASP A 152 6.16 19.74 -12.65
CA ASP A 152 6.85 20.86 -13.30
C ASP A 152 6.05 22.18 -13.22
N GLN A 153 4.86 22.15 -12.67
CA GLN A 153 3.97 23.31 -12.57
C GLN A 153 4.03 23.93 -11.17
N THR A 154 4.03 25.24 -11.14
CA THR A 154 4.01 26.01 -9.88
C THR A 154 2.57 26.43 -9.56
N VAL A 155 2.18 26.24 -8.30
CA VAL A 155 0.93 26.74 -7.75
C VAL A 155 1.24 27.79 -6.69
N ASP A 156 0.71 29.01 -6.87
CA ASP A 156 0.97 30.12 -5.95
C ASP A 156 0.56 29.76 -4.51
N GLY A 157 1.51 29.97 -3.58
CA GLY A 157 1.31 29.67 -2.16
C GLY A 157 1.55 28.19 -1.77
N PHE A 158 1.84 27.31 -2.72
CA PHE A 158 2.14 25.90 -2.47
C PHE A 158 3.62 25.57 -2.71
N SER A 159 4.08 24.55 -2.05
CA SER A 159 5.38 23.93 -2.30
C SER A 159 5.19 22.48 -2.73
N LEU A 160 5.95 22.04 -3.73
CA LEU A 160 5.96 20.65 -4.14
C LEU A 160 6.71 19.80 -3.09
N LEU A 161 6.03 18.76 -2.60
CA LEU A 161 6.61 17.75 -1.72
C LEU A 161 6.71 16.42 -2.47
N ALA A 162 7.92 16.08 -2.93
CA ALA A 162 8.18 14.79 -3.56
C ALA A 162 8.45 13.72 -2.49
N CYS A 163 7.47 12.86 -2.25
CA CYS A 163 7.57 11.77 -1.28
C CYS A 163 8.14 10.53 -1.95
N LYS A 164 9.24 9.99 -1.40
CA LYS A 164 9.75 8.68 -1.81
C LYS A 164 8.85 7.59 -1.24
N THR A 165 8.45 6.66 -2.11
CA THR A 165 7.65 5.50 -1.75
C THR A 165 8.39 4.22 -2.12
N VAL A 166 7.90 3.08 -1.66
CA VAL A 166 8.33 1.75 -2.09
C VAL A 166 7.43 1.18 -3.20
N ASP A 167 6.54 2.01 -3.73
CA ASP A 167 5.66 1.62 -4.83
C ASP A 167 6.48 1.25 -6.06
N ASN A 168 6.21 0.09 -6.58
CA ASN A 168 6.82 -0.42 -7.80
C ASN A 168 5.73 -0.59 -8.86
N ARG A 169 5.93 0.04 -10.00
CA ARG A 169 4.99 -0.01 -11.13
C ARG A 169 5.61 -0.73 -12.30
N GLY A 170 4.87 -1.66 -12.89
CA GLY A 170 5.37 -2.46 -13.99
C GLY A 170 4.31 -3.31 -14.66
N PHE A 171 4.74 -4.14 -15.60
CA PHE A 171 3.88 -5.10 -16.26
C PHE A 171 3.97 -6.46 -15.58
N ASN A 172 2.84 -7.02 -15.23
CA ASN A 172 2.75 -8.41 -14.79
C ASN A 172 2.51 -9.29 -16.03
N LEU A 173 3.49 -10.12 -16.36
CA LEU A 173 3.46 -11.00 -17.54
C LEU A 173 3.20 -12.43 -17.09
N PRO A 174 2.00 -12.99 -17.30
CA PRO A 174 1.69 -14.37 -16.94
C PRO A 174 2.66 -15.35 -17.59
N ALA A 175 3.24 -16.25 -16.79
CA ALA A 175 4.13 -17.31 -17.27
C ALA A 175 3.40 -18.63 -17.55
N ILE A 176 2.08 -18.65 -17.42
CA ILE A 176 1.22 -19.81 -17.60
C ILE A 176 0.80 -19.89 -19.07
N PRO A 177 0.86 -21.07 -19.72
CA PRO A 177 0.37 -21.26 -21.09
C PRO A 177 -1.14 -21.05 -21.22
N ALA A 178 -1.62 -20.88 -22.46
CA ALA A 178 -3.04 -20.86 -22.74
C ALA A 178 -3.70 -22.22 -22.41
N GLY A 179 -4.97 -22.16 -21.99
CA GLY A 179 -5.77 -23.34 -21.69
C GLY A 179 -5.90 -23.69 -20.22
N GLU A 180 -5.12 -23.08 -19.33
CA GLU A 180 -5.32 -23.17 -17.89
C GLU A 180 -6.32 -22.11 -17.40
N THR A 181 -7.18 -22.48 -16.47
CA THR A 181 -8.20 -21.59 -15.87
C THR A 181 -8.18 -21.71 -14.35
N ASP A 182 -8.63 -20.66 -13.66
CA ASP A 182 -8.93 -20.73 -12.23
C ASP A 182 -10.20 -21.55 -11.92
N GLU A 183 -10.59 -21.62 -10.66
CA GLU A 183 -11.79 -22.30 -10.19
C GLU A 183 -13.10 -21.73 -10.76
N ASN A 184 -13.08 -20.49 -11.26
CA ASN A 184 -14.21 -19.78 -11.87
C ASN A 184 -14.21 -19.86 -13.40
N GLY A 185 -13.23 -20.56 -14.00
CA GLY A 185 -13.06 -20.68 -15.45
C GLY A 185 -12.42 -19.47 -16.13
N VAL A 186 -11.79 -18.57 -15.37
CA VAL A 186 -11.06 -17.41 -15.91
C VAL A 186 -9.69 -17.88 -16.42
N PRO A 187 -9.28 -17.53 -17.66
CA PRO A 187 -7.95 -17.88 -18.20
C PRO A 187 -6.83 -17.31 -17.34
N LEU A 188 -5.88 -18.15 -16.94
CA LEU A 188 -4.72 -17.78 -16.11
C LEU A 188 -3.51 -17.32 -16.90
N GLY A 189 -3.43 -17.62 -18.19
CA GLY A 189 -2.26 -17.35 -19.01
C GLY A 189 -2.55 -17.30 -20.51
N ASN A 190 -1.47 -17.20 -21.28
CA ASN A 190 -1.49 -17.17 -22.74
C ASN A 190 -0.17 -17.68 -23.32
N ASP A 191 -0.17 -18.12 -24.60
CA ASP A 191 0.99 -18.69 -25.25
C ASP A 191 2.07 -17.65 -25.62
N PHE A 192 1.74 -16.37 -25.59
CA PHE A 192 2.69 -15.31 -25.89
C PHE A 192 3.61 -15.04 -24.69
N THR A 193 3.05 -14.64 -23.56
CA THR A 193 3.84 -14.30 -22.36
C THR A 193 4.33 -15.52 -21.59
N SER A 194 3.80 -16.72 -21.84
CA SER A 194 4.34 -17.96 -21.27
C SER A 194 5.73 -18.32 -21.82
N ASP A 195 6.07 -17.84 -23.03
CA ASP A 195 7.42 -17.98 -23.57
C ASP A 195 8.38 -17.02 -22.83
N ILE A 196 9.41 -17.59 -22.21
CA ILE A 196 10.43 -16.83 -21.49
C ILE A 196 11.19 -15.84 -22.40
N ASN A 197 11.36 -16.20 -23.69
CA ASN A 197 12.07 -15.35 -24.63
C ASN A 197 11.27 -14.07 -24.92
N VAL A 198 9.94 -14.17 -24.97
CA VAL A 198 9.06 -13.01 -25.10
C VAL A 198 9.18 -12.09 -23.88
N ARG A 199 9.13 -12.65 -22.65
CA ARG A 199 9.28 -11.85 -21.44
C ARG A 199 10.65 -11.17 -21.35
N ARG A 200 11.72 -11.85 -21.75
CA ARG A 200 13.08 -11.29 -21.83
C ARG A 200 13.17 -10.17 -22.86
N ALA A 201 12.60 -10.38 -24.03
CA ALA A 201 12.58 -9.36 -25.07
C ALA A 201 11.81 -8.11 -24.65
N ILE A 202 10.64 -8.27 -24.01
CA ILE A 202 9.88 -7.14 -23.46
C ILE A 202 10.74 -6.37 -22.45
N ASN A 203 11.44 -7.07 -21.54
CA ASN A 203 12.27 -6.43 -20.52
C ASN A 203 13.42 -5.61 -21.13
N LEU A 204 14.07 -6.10 -22.18
CA LEU A 204 15.14 -5.41 -22.94
C LEU A 204 14.62 -4.24 -23.77
N ALA A 205 13.38 -4.31 -24.25
CA ALA A 205 12.79 -3.31 -25.15
C ALA A 205 12.18 -2.10 -24.40
N ILE A 206 12.11 -2.13 -23.07
CA ILE A 206 11.57 -1.03 -22.28
C ILE A 206 12.67 -0.06 -21.89
N ASP A 207 12.62 1.15 -22.42
CA ASP A 207 13.46 2.26 -21.99
C ASP A 207 12.87 2.90 -20.72
N ARG A 208 13.44 2.50 -19.57
CA ARG A 208 12.96 2.97 -18.26
C ARG A 208 13.33 4.42 -17.99
N ASP A 209 14.48 4.85 -18.47
CA ASP A 209 14.98 6.20 -18.26
C ASP A 209 14.14 7.21 -19.04
N GLU A 210 13.83 6.92 -20.30
CA GLU A 210 12.91 7.71 -21.12
C GLU A 210 11.50 7.79 -20.50
N MET A 211 11.01 6.69 -19.93
CA MET A 211 9.72 6.70 -19.23
C MET A 211 9.75 7.56 -17.98
N ILE A 212 10.84 7.52 -17.21
CA ILE A 212 11.00 8.35 -16.01
C ILE A 212 11.09 9.82 -16.40
N GLU A 213 11.87 10.16 -17.41
CA GLU A 213 12.06 11.54 -17.84
C GLU A 213 10.79 12.14 -18.42
N HIS A 214 10.11 11.44 -19.34
CA HIS A 214 9.03 12.01 -20.14
C HIS A 214 7.62 11.72 -19.62
N VAL A 215 7.44 10.71 -18.76
CA VAL A 215 6.12 10.39 -18.18
C VAL A 215 6.03 10.82 -16.72
N LEU A 216 7.14 10.72 -15.99
CA LEU A 216 7.19 11.04 -14.57
C LEU A 216 7.96 12.35 -14.27
N ASN A 217 8.33 13.14 -15.29
CA ASN A 217 9.11 14.38 -15.15
C ASN A 217 10.35 14.22 -14.24
N GLY A 218 11.02 13.07 -14.32
CA GLY A 218 12.18 12.74 -13.49
C GLY A 218 11.86 12.27 -12.06
N TYR A 219 10.58 12.17 -11.67
CA TYR A 219 10.16 11.72 -10.35
C TYR A 219 9.96 10.19 -10.31
N GLY A 220 11.08 9.49 -10.28
CA GLY A 220 11.09 8.03 -10.21
C GLY A 220 12.51 7.50 -10.29
N THR A 221 12.65 6.18 -10.16
CA THR A 221 13.88 5.44 -10.40
C THR A 221 13.58 4.19 -11.19
N ALA A 222 14.50 3.79 -12.07
CA ALA A 222 14.35 2.54 -12.80
C ALA A 222 14.24 1.37 -11.82
N ALA A 223 13.25 0.51 -12.06
CA ALA A 223 13.00 -0.66 -11.25
C ALA A 223 13.15 -1.94 -12.09
N TYR A 224 13.83 -2.94 -11.54
CA TYR A 224 14.10 -4.22 -12.21
C TYR A 224 13.51 -5.40 -11.42
N SER A 225 13.05 -5.15 -10.22
CA SER A 225 12.38 -6.11 -9.35
C SER A 225 11.44 -5.41 -8.37
N VAL A 226 10.58 -6.17 -7.71
CA VAL A 226 9.72 -5.66 -6.62
C VAL A 226 10.50 -5.30 -5.35
N CYS A 227 11.79 -5.59 -5.31
CA CYS A 227 12.69 -5.36 -4.17
C CYS A 227 13.66 -4.21 -4.40
N ASP A 228 13.47 -3.40 -5.43
CA ASP A 228 14.37 -2.29 -5.73
C ASP A 228 14.50 -1.34 -4.52
N GLN A 229 15.72 -0.84 -4.33
CA GLN A 229 16.11 0.02 -3.21
C GLN A 229 16.00 -0.64 -1.81
N MET A 230 15.70 -1.94 -1.73
CA MET A 230 15.69 -2.67 -0.48
C MET A 230 17.09 -3.21 -0.15
N PRO A 231 17.43 -3.42 1.13
CA PRO A 231 18.75 -3.94 1.52
C PRO A 231 19.11 -5.31 0.94
N TRP A 232 18.12 -6.04 0.46
CA TRP A 232 18.26 -7.37 -0.18
C TRP A 232 18.07 -7.32 -1.70
N TYR A 233 18.12 -6.16 -2.31
CA TYR A 233 18.06 -6.00 -3.76
C TYR A 233 19.21 -6.76 -4.45
N ASN A 234 18.91 -7.39 -5.57
CA ASN A 234 19.89 -8.11 -6.36
C ASN A 234 20.21 -7.32 -7.64
N GLU A 235 21.36 -6.66 -7.66
CA GLU A 235 21.86 -5.90 -8.82
C GLU A 235 21.96 -6.74 -10.10
N ALA A 236 22.11 -8.06 -10.00
CA ALA A 236 22.11 -8.94 -11.17
C ALA A 236 20.75 -9.06 -11.88
N ALA A 237 19.68 -8.47 -11.31
CA ALA A 237 18.38 -8.33 -11.98
C ALA A 237 18.32 -7.16 -12.96
N GLU A 238 19.29 -6.24 -12.93
CA GLU A 238 19.34 -5.10 -13.83
C GLU A 238 19.53 -5.56 -15.29
N VAL A 239 18.81 -4.90 -16.17
CA VAL A 239 18.80 -5.21 -17.61
C VAL A 239 18.93 -3.90 -18.38
N ASP A 240 19.95 -3.79 -19.20
CA ASP A 240 20.13 -2.64 -20.07
C ASP A 240 19.02 -2.57 -21.14
N TYR A 241 18.68 -1.36 -21.54
CA TYR A 241 17.80 -1.15 -22.69
C TYR A 241 18.54 -1.55 -23.98
N ASP A 242 18.04 -2.60 -24.65
CA ASP A 242 18.63 -3.14 -25.89
C ASP A 242 17.53 -3.70 -26.82
N PRO A 243 16.89 -2.84 -27.61
CA PRO A 243 15.83 -3.25 -28.53
C PRO A 243 16.34 -4.16 -29.67
N ASP A 244 17.62 -4.04 -30.05
CA ASP A 244 18.19 -4.89 -31.08
C ASP A 244 18.38 -6.32 -30.58
N MET A 245 18.86 -6.49 -29.36
CA MET A 245 18.93 -7.79 -28.67
C MET A 245 17.53 -8.37 -28.45
N ALA A 246 16.54 -7.55 -28.06
CA ALA A 246 15.16 -7.98 -27.92
C ALA A 246 14.62 -8.57 -29.24
N ALA A 247 14.85 -7.88 -30.37
CA ALA A 247 14.43 -8.34 -31.67
C ALA A 247 15.16 -9.64 -32.10
N ALA A 248 16.44 -9.76 -31.75
CA ALA A 248 17.23 -10.97 -32.04
C ALA A 248 16.68 -12.18 -31.25
N ILE A 249 16.41 -12.03 -29.99
CA ILE A 249 15.84 -13.09 -29.14
C ILE A 249 14.48 -13.55 -29.67
N LEU A 250 13.58 -12.62 -30.03
CA LEU A 250 12.28 -12.97 -30.60
C LEU A 250 12.41 -13.73 -31.91
N LYS A 251 13.30 -13.29 -32.81
CA LYS A 251 13.55 -13.94 -34.07
C LYS A 251 14.10 -15.36 -33.90
N GLU A 252 15.06 -15.54 -32.98
CA GLU A 252 15.64 -16.85 -32.68
C GLU A 252 14.62 -17.81 -32.05
N ALA A 253 13.71 -17.30 -31.25
CA ALA A 253 12.59 -18.06 -30.69
C ALA A 253 11.45 -18.34 -31.69
N GLY A 254 11.55 -17.86 -32.92
CA GLY A 254 10.55 -18.10 -33.98
C GLY A 254 9.41 -17.07 -34.02
N TRP A 255 9.49 -16.02 -33.23
CA TRP A 255 8.56 -14.89 -33.28
C TRP A 255 8.99 -13.94 -34.39
N LEU A 256 8.20 -13.89 -35.46
CA LEU A 256 8.50 -13.02 -36.61
C LEU A 256 7.64 -11.75 -36.55
N ALA A 257 8.21 -10.63 -37.00
CA ALA A 257 7.41 -9.43 -37.22
C ALA A 257 6.30 -9.74 -38.22
N GLY A 258 5.07 -9.38 -37.89
CA GLY A 258 3.96 -9.53 -38.83
C GLY A 258 4.20 -8.76 -40.11
N SER A 259 3.96 -9.42 -41.24
CA SER A 259 4.00 -8.81 -42.59
C SER A 259 2.73 -8.03 -42.84
#